data_147b6b2f083818e323b25ff50a18a7b7
#
_entry.id   147b6b2f083818e323b25ff50a18a7b7
#
_cell.length_a   1.000
_cell.length_b   1.000
_cell.length_c   1.000
_cell.angle_alpha   90.00
_cell.angle_beta   90.00
_cell.angle_gamma   90.00
#
_symmetry.space_group_name_H-M   'P 1'
#
loop_
_entity.id
_entity.type
_entity.pdbx_description
1 polymer ?
#
loop_
_entity_poly.entity_id
_entity_poly.type
_entity_poly.pdbx_seq_one_letter_code
_entity_poly.pdbx_strand_id
1 'polypeptide(L)'
;EKQYHPEEEARFQELAAYFAGLAPQEPDASVAQLLALFQEDLAQGYPAYQAAAQAAGDRGSQRVRVWGEKVTTMVRSLLEQYLRQGEDFLKNTQVWVCTVCGFVYVGDVPPELCPVCKVPAWKFEKVEGRKAL
;
A
#
# COMPACT_ATOMS: atom_id res chain seq x y z
N GLU A 1 -13.09 9.55 -6.51
CA GLU A 1 -12.78 8.88 -7.78
C GLU A 1 -13.73 7.71 -8.07
N LYS A 2 -13.89 6.74 -7.16
CA LYS A 2 -14.74 5.56 -7.39
C LYS A 2 -16.22 5.88 -7.62
N GLN A 3 -16.72 6.97 -7.05
CA GLN A 3 -18.10 7.42 -7.14
C GLN A 3 -18.25 8.71 -7.96
N TYR A 4 -17.15 9.19 -8.57
CA TYR A 4 -17.10 10.43 -9.31
C TYR A 4 -17.59 11.66 -8.55
N HIS A 5 -16.91 11.95 -7.44
CA HIS A 5 -17.08 13.17 -6.64
C HIS A 5 -15.81 14.03 -6.75
N PRO A 6 -15.65 14.85 -7.80
CA PRO A 6 -14.37 15.51 -8.11
C PRO A 6 -13.95 16.55 -7.05
N GLU A 7 -14.89 17.24 -6.42
CA GLU A 7 -14.58 18.23 -5.39
C GLU A 7 -14.06 17.56 -4.12
N GLU A 8 -14.71 16.49 -3.69
CA GLU A 8 -14.31 15.70 -2.54
C GLU A 8 -12.98 14.97 -2.82
N GLU A 9 -12.81 14.46 -4.04
CA GLU A 9 -11.55 13.85 -4.46
C GLU A 9 -10.38 14.85 -4.35
N ALA A 10 -10.53 16.08 -4.87
CA ALA A 10 -9.51 17.11 -4.79
C ALA A 10 -9.12 17.43 -3.33
N ARG A 11 -10.10 17.57 -2.43
CA ARG A 11 -9.86 17.82 -1.00
C ARG A 11 -9.12 16.66 -0.32
N PHE A 12 -9.48 15.42 -0.65
CA PHE A 12 -8.77 14.25 -0.10
C PHE A 12 -7.36 14.11 -0.68
N GLN A 13 -7.13 14.52 -1.92
CA GLN A 13 -5.78 14.57 -2.51
C GLN A 13 -4.91 15.63 -1.82
N GLU A 14 -5.44 16.83 -1.56
CA GLU A 14 -4.74 17.87 -0.79
C GLU A 14 -4.37 17.38 0.62
N LEU A 15 -5.32 16.73 1.31
CA LEU A 15 -5.08 16.17 2.63
C LEU A 15 -4.03 15.06 2.61
N ALA A 16 -4.08 14.18 1.62
CA ALA A 16 -3.07 13.13 1.43
C ALA A 16 -1.68 13.72 1.17
N ALA A 17 -1.58 14.75 0.32
CA ALA A 17 -0.33 15.45 0.05
C ALA A 17 0.23 16.13 1.31
N TYR A 18 -0.63 16.74 2.12
CA TYR A 18 -0.23 17.33 3.41
C TYR A 18 0.40 16.29 4.34
N PHE A 19 -0.27 15.16 4.55
CA PHE A 19 0.27 14.10 5.42
C PHE A 19 1.52 13.44 4.85
N ALA A 20 1.58 13.24 3.52
CA ALA A 20 2.79 12.74 2.87
C ALA A 20 3.99 13.69 3.08
N GLY A 21 3.75 15.01 3.07
CA GLY A 21 4.78 16.01 3.36
C GLY A 21 5.27 16.01 4.81
N LEU A 22 4.49 15.48 5.76
CA LEU A 22 4.90 15.30 7.16
C LEU A 22 5.66 14.00 7.40
N ALA A 23 5.57 13.03 6.49
CA ALA A 23 6.25 11.76 6.63
C ALA A 23 7.77 11.94 6.49
N PRO A 24 8.59 11.30 7.36
CA PRO A 24 10.03 11.29 7.20
C PRO A 24 10.41 10.71 5.83
N GLN A 25 11.35 11.36 5.16
CA GLN A 25 11.94 10.82 3.93
C GLN A 25 13.17 10.01 4.31
N GLU A 26 13.15 8.72 4.05
CA GLU A 26 14.24 7.79 4.33
C GLU A 26 14.70 7.13 3.01
N PRO A 27 15.32 7.91 2.09
CA PRO A 27 15.62 7.44 0.75
C PRO A 27 16.60 6.26 0.74
N ASP A 28 17.42 6.12 1.77
CA ASP A 28 18.45 5.09 1.90
C ASP A 28 18.04 3.94 2.82
N ALA A 29 16.76 3.85 3.19
CA ALA A 29 16.28 2.76 4.05
C ALA A 29 16.47 1.40 3.36
N SER A 30 17.15 0.48 4.05
CA SER A 30 17.30 -0.89 3.56
C SER A 30 15.98 -1.66 3.59
N VAL A 31 15.88 -2.71 2.77
CA VAL A 31 14.69 -3.59 2.77
C VAL A 31 14.42 -4.18 4.16
N ALA A 32 15.47 -4.49 4.93
CA ALA A 32 15.33 -5.01 6.29
C ALA A 32 14.74 -3.96 7.26
N GLN A 33 15.16 -2.70 7.14
CA GLN A 33 14.58 -1.60 7.93
C GLN A 33 13.11 -1.37 7.57
N LEU A 34 12.78 -1.36 6.28
CA LEU A 34 11.38 -1.28 5.84
C LEU A 34 10.54 -2.44 6.38
N LEU A 35 11.05 -3.67 6.31
CA LEU A 35 10.36 -4.83 6.86
C LEU A 35 10.07 -4.68 8.36
N ALA A 36 11.02 -4.16 9.15
CA ALA A 36 10.82 -3.92 10.58
C ALA A 36 9.70 -2.89 10.83
N LEU A 37 9.63 -1.81 10.05
CA LEU A 37 8.55 -0.82 10.14
C LEU A 37 7.18 -1.43 9.82
N PHE A 38 7.08 -2.24 8.77
CA PHE A 38 5.83 -2.94 8.43
C PHE A 38 5.39 -3.92 9.52
N GLN A 39 6.34 -4.61 10.17
CA GLN A 39 6.06 -5.51 11.28
C GLN A 39 5.56 -4.75 12.52
N GLU A 40 6.15 -3.60 12.83
CA GLU A 40 5.71 -2.72 13.93
C GLU A 40 4.29 -2.18 13.68
N ASP A 41 4.01 -1.70 12.48
CA ASP A 41 2.67 -1.24 12.10
C ASP A 41 1.61 -2.33 12.27
N LEU A 42 1.90 -3.55 11.85
CA LEU A 42 0.97 -4.67 12.02
C LEU A 42 0.77 -5.08 13.48
N ALA A 43 1.83 -4.99 14.30
CA ALA A 43 1.79 -5.39 15.70
C ALA A 43 1.17 -4.34 16.63
N GLN A 44 1.34 -3.05 16.32
CA GLN A 44 0.98 -1.94 17.21
C GLN A 44 0.10 -0.88 16.51
N GLY A 45 0.49 -0.43 15.33
CA GLY A 45 -0.17 0.66 14.62
C GLY A 45 -1.63 0.34 14.27
N TYR A 46 -1.88 -0.76 13.57
CA TYR A 46 -3.24 -1.14 13.18
C TYR A 46 -4.15 -1.49 14.36
N PRO A 47 -3.72 -2.20 15.41
CA PRO A 47 -4.52 -2.38 16.63
C PRO A 47 -4.90 -1.08 17.32
N ALA A 48 -3.95 -0.15 17.45
CA ALA A 48 -4.22 1.18 18.04
C ALA A 48 -5.20 1.99 17.19
N TYR A 49 -5.02 1.98 15.87
CA TYR A 49 -5.95 2.63 14.93
C TYR A 49 -7.35 2.02 15.01
N GLN A 50 -7.45 0.70 15.10
CA GLN A 50 -8.74 0.02 15.26
C GLN A 50 -9.47 0.49 16.53
N ALA A 51 -8.77 0.53 17.65
CA ALA A 51 -9.35 0.96 18.92
C ALA A 51 -9.86 2.41 18.84
N ALA A 52 -9.09 3.32 18.26
CA ALA A 52 -9.47 4.72 18.07
C ALA A 52 -10.69 4.86 17.13
N ALA A 53 -10.69 4.17 15.99
CA ALA A 53 -11.79 4.24 15.02
C ALA A 53 -13.10 3.63 15.57
N GLN A 54 -13.00 2.58 16.39
CA GLN A 54 -14.15 1.99 17.09
C GLN A 54 -14.71 2.92 18.17
N ALA A 55 -13.84 3.52 18.99
CA ALA A 55 -14.23 4.48 20.00
C ALA A 55 -14.94 5.71 19.41
N ALA A 56 -14.49 6.17 18.24
CA ALA A 56 -15.11 7.27 17.52
C ALA A 56 -16.39 6.87 16.73
N GLY A 57 -16.71 5.59 16.61
CA GLY A 57 -17.82 5.11 15.78
C GLY A 57 -17.62 5.38 14.28
N ASP A 58 -16.39 5.68 13.85
CA ASP A 58 -16.09 6.07 12.47
C ASP A 58 -15.94 4.83 11.56
N ARG A 59 -17.02 4.54 10.83
CA ARG A 59 -17.08 3.42 9.88
C ARG A 59 -16.16 3.62 8.66
N GLY A 60 -15.91 4.87 8.27
CA GLY A 60 -14.99 5.21 7.18
C GLY A 60 -13.56 4.83 7.53
N SER A 61 -13.09 5.31 8.68
CA SER A 61 -11.78 4.98 9.23
C SER A 61 -11.59 3.49 9.47
N GLN A 62 -12.61 2.78 10.00
CA GLN A 62 -12.55 1.32 10.15
C GLN A 62 -12.34 0.60 8.81
N ARG A 63 -12.98 1.06 7.74
CA ARG A 63 -12.82 0.50 6.39
C ARG A 63 -11.44 0.76 5.82
N VAL A 64 -10.93 1.99 5.94
CA VAL A 64 -9.58 2.37 5.49
C VAL A 64 -8.53 1.54 6.22
N ARG A 65 -8.68 1.37 7.54
CA ARG A 65 -7.80 0.49 8.32
C ARG A 65 -7.75 -0.93 7.77
N VAL A 66 -8.90 -1.54 7.48
CA VAL A 66 -8.94 -2.92 6.93
C VAL A 66 -8.20 -3.02 5.60
N TRP A 67 -8.32 -2.01 4.74
CA TRP A 67 -7.58 -2.00 3.48
C TRP A 67 -6.09 -1.83 3.70
N GLY A 68 -5.70 -0.86 4.54
CA GLY A 68 -4.31 -0.60 4.89
C GLY A 68 -3.62 -1.83 5.47
N GLU A 69 -4.23 -2.46 6.48
CA GLU A 69 -3.69 -3.68 7.11
C GLU A 69 -3.46 -4.82 6.11
N LYS A 70 -4.41 -5.04 5.17
CA LYS A 70 -4.25 -6.04 4.11
C LYS A 70 -3.09 -5.71 3.17
N VAL A 71 -2.96 -4.44 2.78
CA VAL A 71 -1.87 -3.98 1.93
C VAL A 71 -0.53 -4.14 2.64
N THR A 72 -0.42 -3.68 3.89
CA THR A 72 0.78 -3.78 4.71
C THR A 72 1.21 -5.24 4.92
N THR A 73 0.24 -6.13 5.23
CA THR A 73 0.51 -7.57 5.36
C THR A 73 1.09 -8.16 4.08
N MET A 74 0.56 -7.78 2.95
CA MET A 74 1.01 -8.30 1.67
C MET A 74 2.38 -7.74 1.28
N VAL A 75 2.60 -6.43 1.45
CA VAL A 75 3.92 -5.82 1.18
C VAL A 75 4.98 -6.44 2.09
N ARG A 76 4.68 -6.67 3.38
CA ARG A 76 5.58 -7.41 4.28
C ARG A 76 5.97 -8.76 3.69
N SER A 77 5.00 -9.54 3.19
CA SER A 77 5.29 -10.86 2.58
C SER A 77 6.17 -10.76 1.33
N LEU A 78 5.98 -9.73 0.52
CA LEU A 78 6.85 -9.47 -0.65
C LEU A 78 8.27 -9.07 -0.23
N LEU A 79 8.43 -8.24 0.80
CA LEU A 79 9.74 -7.88 1.34
C LEU A 79 10.47 -9.09 1.92
N GLU A 80 9.77 -9.97 2.64
CA GLU A 80 10.31 -11.23 3.15
C GLU A 80 10.77 -12.16 2.02
N GLN A 81 10.01 -12.24 0.92
CA GLN A 81 10.39 -13.01 -0.26
C GLN A 81 11.61 -12.41 -0.95
N TYR A 82 11.65 -11.09 -1.10
CA TYR A 82 12.80 -10.40 -1.67
C TYR A 82 14.07 -10.61 -0.84
N LEU A 83 13.99 -10.56 0.49
CA LEU A 83 15.14 -10.84 1.35
C LEU A 83 15.66 -12.27 1.23
N ARG A 84 14.78 -13.24 0.95
CA ARG A 84 15.18 -14.65 0.74
C ARG A 84 15.76 -14.93 -0.63
N GLN A 85 15.23 -14.31 -1.67
CA GLN A 85 15.53 -14.64 -3.08
C GLN A 85 16.40 -13.58 -3.78
N GLY A 86 16.53 -12.39 -3.18
CA GLY A 86 17.23 -11.26 -3.78
C GLY A 86 16.55 -10.79 -5.06
N GLU A 87 17.33 -10.30 -6.00
CA GLU A 87 16.84 -9.77 -7.28
C GLU A 87 16.17 -10.84 -8.16
N ASP A 88 16.46 -12.12 -7.94
CA ASP A 88 15.85 -13.21 -8.70
C ASP A 88 14.32 -13.28 -8.48
N PHE A 89 13.83 -12.82 -7.32
CA PHE A 89 12.39 -12.71 -7.04
C PHE A 89 11.63 -11.84 -8.04
N LEU A 90 12.30 -10.85 -8.59
CA LEU A 90 11.70 -9.86 -9.50
C LEU A 90 12.14 -10.06 -10.96
N LYS A 91 12.91 -11.11 -11.23
CA LYS A 91 13.44 -11.41 -12.55
C LYS A 91 12.34 -11.95 -13.46
N ASN A 92 12.27 -11.38 -14.68
CA ASN A 92 11.28 -11.77 -15.69
C ASN A 92 9.80 -11.62 -15.24
N THR A 93 9.52 -10.73 -14.29
CA THR A 93 8.18 -10.43 -13.83
C THR A 93 7.94 -8.91 -13.72
N GLN A 94 6.71 -8.50 -13.55
CA GLN A 94 6.32 -7.10 -13.42
C GLN A 94 5.82 -6.81 -12.01
N VAL A 95 5.93 -5.56 -11.59
CA VAL A 95 5.32 -5.08 -10.36
C VAL A 95 4.22 -4.09 -10.71
N TRP A 96 3.05 -4.31 -10.14
CA TRP A 96 1.85 -3.52 -10.36
C TRP A 96 1.35 -2.94 -9.04
N VAL A 97 0.88 -1.71 -9.06
CA VAL A 97 0.31 -1.05 -7.89
C VAL A 97 -1.11 -0.60 -8.20
N CYS A 98 -2.05 -0.98 -7.36
CA CYS A 98 -3.42 -0.49 -7.43
C CYS A 98 -3.45 0.99 -7.01
N THR A 99 -3.83 1.89 -7.90
CA THR A 99 -3.87 3.34 -7.67
C THR A 99 -4.93 3.77 -6.65
N VAL A 100 -5.83 2.87 -6.27
CA VAL A 100 -6.92 3.17 -5.31
C VAL A 100 -6.56 2.80 -3.88
N CYS A 101 -5.93 1.64 -3.64
CA CYS A 101 -5.66 1.16 -2.29
C CYS A 101 -4.18 0.87 -2.00
N GLY A 102 -3.30 1.02 -2.98
CA GLY A 102 -1.88 0.73 -2.82
C GLY A 102 -1.52 -0.77 -2.83
N PHE A 103 -2.46 -1.67 -3.17
CA PHE A 103 -2.17 -3.10 -3.28
C PHE A 103 -1.07 -3.33 -4.32
N VAL A 104 -0.02 -4.05 -3.93
CA VAL A 104 1.11 -4.40 -4.81
C VAL A 104 0.96 -5.83 -5.30
N TYR A 105 1.12 -6.03 -6.59
CA TYR A 105 1.07 -7.34 -7.23
C TYR A 105 2.34 -7.58 -8.03
N VAL A 106 2.92 -8.78 -7.91
CA VAL A 106 4.07 -9.23 -8.68
C VAL A 106 3.62 -10.36 -9.60
N GLY A 107 3.71 -10.13 -10.91
CA GLY A 107 3.24 -11.06 -11.94
C GLY A 107 3.20 -10.40 -13.32
N ASP A 108 2.94 -11.19 -14.37
CA ASP A 108 3.02 -10.69 -15.76
C ASP A 108 1.90 -9.70 -16.10
N VAL A 109 0.70 -9.95 -15.56
CA VAL A 109 -0.49 -9.10 -15.75
C VAL A 109 -1.20 -8.90 -14.41
N PRO A 110 -1.78 -7.72 -14.17
CA PRO A 110 -2.50 -7.48 -12.93
C PRO A 110 -3.78 -8.32 -12.85
N PRO A 111 -4.30 -8.61 -11.65
CA PRO A 111 -5.54 -9.36 -11.48
C PRO A 111 -6.73 -8.60 -12.08
N GLU A 112 -7.75 -9.29 -12.60
CA GLU A 112 -8.97 -8.69 -13.15
C GLU A 112 -9.65 -7.73 -12.17
N LEU A 113 -9.66 -8.09 -10.89
CA LEU A 113 -10.18 -7.28 -9.79
C LEU A 113 -9.16 -7.22 -8.66
N CYS A 114 -8.95 -6.03 -8.14
CA CYS A 114 -8.09 -5.85 -6.96
C CYS A 114 -8.61 -6.69 -5.78
N PRO A 115 -7.79 -7.57 -5.18
CA PRO A 115 -8.22 -8.41 -4.05
C PRO A 115 -8.68 -7.61 -2.84
N VAL A 116 -8.17 -6.38 -2.67
CA VAL A 116 -8.47 -5.51 -1.52
C VAL A 116 -9.70 -4.64 -1.77
N CYS A 117 -9.68 -3.78 -2.80
CA CYS A 117 -10.71 -2.76 -3.01
C CYS A 117 -11.69 -3.05 -4.15
N LYS A 118 -11.50 -4.18 -4.86
CA LYS A 118 -12.41 -4.68 -5.91
C LYS A 118 -12.54 -3.76 -7.15
N VAL A 119 -11.59 -2.88 -7.38
CA VAL A 119 -11.53 -2.12 -8.63
C VAL A 119 -10.96 -2.98 -9.77
N PRO A 120 -11.32 -2.70 -11.03
CA PRO A 120 -10.87 -3.48 -12.18
C PRO A 120 -9.38 -3.28 -12.49
N ALA A 121 -8.82 -4.19 -13.30
CA ALA A 121 -7.40 -4.26 -13.67
C ALA A 121 -6.82 -2.95 -14.21
N TRP A 122 -7.59 -2.14 -14.95
CA TRP A 122 -7.13 -0.86 -15.49
C TRP A 122 -6.81 0.21 -14.43
N LYS A 123 -7.12 -0.03 -13.16
CA LYS A 123 -6.69 0.79 -12.02
C LYS A 123 -5.33 0.37 -11.46
N PHE A 124 -4.66 -0.59 -12.08
CA PHE A 124 -3.29 -0.91 -11.74
C PHE A 124 -2.33 -0.18 -12.66
N GLU A 125 -1.30 0.38 -12.09
CA GLU A 125 -0.17 0.96 -12.79
C GLU A 125 1.06 0.07 -12.63
N LYS A 126 1.78 -0.10 -13.74
CA LYS A 126 3.06 -0.80 -13.74
C LYS A 126 4.12 0.10 -13.10
N VAL A 127 4.88 -0.45 -12.17
CA VAL A 127 6.05 0.25 -11.62
C VAL A 127 7.16 0.23 -12.68
N GLU A 128 7.36 1.37 -13.34
CA GLU A 128 8.44 1.56 -14.30
C GLU A 128 9.66 2.19 -13.61
N GLY A 129 10.86 1.92 -14.14
CA GLY A 129 12.05 2.66 -13.75
C GLY A 129 12.86 2.07 -12.62
N ARG A 130 12.93 0.74 -12.50
CA ARG A 130 14.04 0.15 -11.77
C ARG A 130 15.35 0.43 -12.52
N LYS A 131 16.03 1.50 -12.13
CA LYS A 131 17.48 1.50 -12.30
C LYS A 131 18.00 0.44 -11.33
N ALA A 132 18.67 -0.58 -11.86
CA ALA A 132 19.50 -1.43 -11.03
C ALA A 132 20.39 -0.51 -10.19
N LEU A 133 20.28 -0.62 -8.88
CA LEU A 133 21.20 -0.02 -7.94
C LEU A 133 22.55 -0.73 -8.06
#